data_34fbe0ad7f3d32f40900fb5fc1f675a2
#
_entry.id   34fbe0ad7f3d32f40900fb5fc1f675a2
#
_cell.length_a   1.000
_cell.length_b   1.000
_cell.length_c   1.000
_cell.angle_alpha   90.00
_cell.angle_beta   90.00
_cell.angle_gamma   90.00
#
_symmetry.space_group_name_H-M   'P 1'
#
loop_
_entity.id
_entity.type
_entity.pdbx_description
1 polymer ?
#
loop_
_entity_poly.entity_id
_entity_poly.type
_entity_poly.pdbx_seq_one_letter_code
_entity_poly.pdbx_strand_id
1 'polypeptide(L)'
;MNPLININPNKRFGENTTFNDIPDILKTSYMFEQGDAYGFDLSLKYDYKRWYVWTVGSWGYVNRTGYFYDDLSQEAQLIEYPPHFDRRLSVNVLTSYTFGERLNWVVSMRWNYGSGLPFTSSVAYYESLSLNSMNDDYSNTTGDIGTIYGGVNERRLTAYHRLDLNVKRKFYLKGDAEIELVASLTNVYDRNNVFYVNRLANEVIYQLPILPSFGMTFKF
;
A
#
# COMPACT_ATOMS: atom_id res chain seq x y z
N MET A 1 -3.57 20.35 -20.21
CA MET A 1 -3.36 19.25 -19.25
C MET A 1 -3.33 17.95 -20.03
N ASN A 2 -2.35 17.10 -19.80
CA ASN A 2 -2.36 15.76 -20.39
C ASN A 2 -3.33 14.90 -19.60
N PRO A 3 -4.30 14.23 -20.24
CA PRO A 3 -5.23 13.36 -19.54
C PRO A 3 -4.48 12.19 -18.91
N LEU A 4 -4.84 11.82 -17.71
CA LEU A 4 -4.38 10.59 -17.09
C LEU A 4 -5.14 9.41 -17.72
N ILE A 5 -4.45 8.30 -17.92
CA ILE A 5 -5.05 7.07 -18.43
C ILE A 5 -5.14 6.08 -17.27
N ASN A 6 -6.34 5.60 -16.99
CA ASN A 6 -6.57 4.59 -15.95
C ASN A 6 -7.32 3.39 -16.55
N ILE A 7 -7.19 2.22 -15.90
CA ILE A 7 -7.99 1.05 -16.25
C ILE A 7 -9.45 1.35 -15.89
N ASN A 8 -10.35 1.11 -16.84
CA ASN A 8 -11.76 1.35 -16.63
C ASN A 8 -12.32 0.41 -15.56
N PRO A 9 -12.70 0.92 -14.37
CA PRO A 9 -13.23 0.09 -13.30
C PRO A 9 -14.61 -0.52 -13.60
N ASN A 10 -15.32 0.05 -14.58
CA ASN A 10 -16.62 -0.46 -15.01
C ASN A 10 -16.48 -1.69 -15.93
N LYS A 11 -15.28 -1.97 -16.44
CA LYS A 11 -15.02 -3.17 -17.22
C LYS A 11 -14.71 -4.33 -16.29
N ARG A 12 -15.73 -5.10 -15.97
CA ARG A 12 -15.58 -6.33 -15.19
C ARG A 12 -14.96 -7.41 -16.05
N PHE A 13 -13.90 -8.05 -15.56
CA PHE A 13 -13.30 -9.18 -16.25
C PHE A 13 -14.28 -10.36 -16.21
N GLY A 14 -14.75 -10.81 -17.39
CA GLY A 14 -15.53 -12.04 -17.56
C GLY A 14 -17.05 -11.90 -17.54
N GLU A 15 -17.62 -10.74 -17.29
CA GLU A 15 -19.07 -10.56 -17.43
C GLU A 15 -19.46 -10.20 -18.86
N ASN A 16 -20.32 -11.04 -19.46
CA ASN A 16 -21.08 -10.73 -20.67
C ASN A 16 -22.21 -9.75 -20.33
N THR A 17 -21.87 -8.57 -19.84
CA THR A 17 -22.89 -7.53 -19.70
C THR A 17 -23.30 -7.09 -21.09
N THR A 18 -24.57 -7.00 -21.32
CA THR A 18 -25.18 -6.42 -22.52
C THR A 18 -24.80 -4.93 -22.56
N PHE A 19 -23.66 -4.64 -23.18
CA PHE A 19 -23.04 -3.33 -23.29
C PHE A 19 -23.87 -2.27 -24.03
N ASN A 20 -25.13 -2.55 -24.38
CA ASN A 20 -25.90 -1.69 -25.26
C ASN A 20 -26.34 -0.38 -24.61
N ASP A 21 -26.45 -0.34 -23.29
CA ASP A 21 -26.95 0.82 -22.55
C ASP A 21 -25.85 1.70 -21.93
N ILE A 22 -24.61 1.25 -22.01
CA ILE A 22 -23.45 2.00 -21.47
C ILE A 22 -22.95 2.99 -22.52
N PRO A 23 -22.72 4.27 -22.18
CA PRO A 23 -22.10 5.24 -23.09
C PRO A 23 -20.79 4.73 -23.68
N ASP A 24 -20.54 4.99 -24.96
CA ASP A 24 -19.39 4.44 -25.68
C ASP A 24 -18.03 4.79 -25.06
N ILE A 25 -17.94 5.95 -24.41
CA ILE A 25 -16.74 6.37 -23.67
C ILE A 25 -16.40 5.44 -22.51
N LEU A 26 -17.38 4.76 -21.92
CA LEU A 26 -17.21 3.83 -20.82
C LEU A 26 -17.03 2.37 -21.26
N LYS A 27 -17.23 2.08 -22.55
CA LYS A 27 -17.00 0.75 -23.14
C LYS A 27 -15.52 0.46 -23.37
N THR A 28 -14.66 1.47 -23.31
CA THR A 28 -13.21 1.31 -23.53
C THR A 28 -12.53 0.65 -22.34
N SER A 29 -11.41 -0.05 -22.59
CA SER A 29 -10.61 -0.66 -21.51
C SER A 29 -9.93 0.39 -20.61
N TYR A 30 -9.82 1.61 -21.09
CA TYR A 30 -9.18 2.73 -20.39
C TYR A 30 -10.14 3.90 -20.35
N MET A 31 -10.06 4.66 -19.27
CA MET A 31 -10.80 5.91 -19.10
C MET A 31 -9.82 7.06 -18.94
N PHE A 32 -10.25 8.23 -19.40
CA PHE A 32 -9.50 9.47 -19.19
C PHE A 32 -9.95 10.12 -17.88
N GLU A 33 -8.98 10.49 -17.07
CA GLU A 33 -9.19 11.16 -15.81
C GLU A 33 -8.40 12.46 -15.75
N GLN A 34 -8.83 13.37 -14.91
CA GLN A 34 -8.05 14.52 -14.50
C GLN A 34 -7.54 14.27 -13.08
N GLY A 35 -6.41 14.88 -12.72
CA GLY A 35 -5.89 14.74 -11.38
C GLY A 35 -5.09 15.94 -10.95
N ASP A 36 -5.26 16.30 -9.68
CA ASP A 36 -4.53 17.34 -9.00
C ASP A 36 -3.68 16.72 -7.89
N ALA A 37 -2.42 17.16 -7.81
CA ALA A 37 -1.51 16.73 -6.76
C ALA A 37 -0.71 17.92 -6.24
N TYR A 38 -0.64 18.06 -4.92
CA TYR A 38 0.18 19.06 -4.27
C TYR A 38 0.68 18.56 -2.92
N GLY A 39 1.76 19.12 -2.45
CA GLY A 39 2.36 18.71 -1.19
C GLY A 39 3.70 19.38 -0.94
N PHE A 40 4.33 18.97 0.14
CA PHE A 40 5.69 19.37 0.46
C PHE A 40 6.46 18.23 1.11
N ASP A 41 7.78 18.24 0.88
CA ASP A 41 8.73 17.31 1.48
C ASP A 41 9.71 18.08 2.35
N LEU A 42 10.01 17.54 3.53
CA LEU A 42 11.01 18.06 4.45
C LEU A 42 12.06 17.00 4.72
N SER A 43 13.32 17.32 4.52
CA SER A 43 14.44 16.45 4.85
C SER A 43 15.40 17.15 5.79
N LEU A 44 15.62 16.53 6.96
CA LEU A 44 16.58 17.01 7.97
C LEU A 44 17.65 15.95 8.16
N LYS A 45 18.90 16.37 8.01
CA LYS A 45 20.07 15.52 8.25
C LYS A 45 20.97 16.16 9.30
N TYR A 46 21.28 15.40 10.33
CA TYR A 46 22.22 15.77 11.36
C TYR A 46 23.29 14.71 11.45
N ASP A 47 24.55 15.11 11.24
CA ASP A 47 25.72 14.23 11.28
C ASP A 47 26.80 14.94 12.10
N TYR A 48 26.92 14.54 13.36
CA TYR A 48 27.88 15.13 14.27
C TYR A 48 28.51 14.11 15.21
N LYS A 49 29.83 13.98 15.17
CA LYS A 49 30.62 13.05 15.99
C LYS A 49 30.17 11.60 15.81
N ARG A 50 29.43 11.08 16.82
CA ARG A 50 28.98 9.69 16.90
C ARG A 50 27.50 9.53 16.56
N TRP A 51 26.78 10.63 16.37
CA TRP A 51 25.39 10.67 16.07
C TRP A 51 25.14 10.93 14.59
N TYR A 52 24.31 10.11 14.02
CA TYR A 52 23.72 10.33 12.73
C TYR A 52 22.20 10.27 12.85
N VAL A 53 21.52 11.29 12.39
CA VAL A 53 20.05 11.35 12.35
C VAL A 53 19.63 11.86 10.97
N TRP A 54 18.75 11.13 10.32
CA TRP A 54 18.15 11.55 9.07
C TRP A 54 16.64 11.35 9.16
N THR A 55 15.89 12.43 9.04
CA THR A 55 14.43 12.44 9.08
C THR A 55 13.92 13.01 7.77
N VAL A 56 12.97 12.29 7.16
CA VAL A 56 12.25 12.73 5.97
C VAL A 56 10.77 12.68 6.28
N GLY A 57 10.10 13.80 6.08
CA GLY A 57 8.65 13.94 6.20
C GLY A 57 8.06 14.41 4.89
N SER A 58 6.99 13.78 4.44
CA SER A 58 6.25 14.15 3.24
C SER A 58 4.78 14.34 3.62
N TRP A 59 4.21 15.45 3.21
CA TRP A 59 2.78 15.68 3.25
C TRP A 59 2.29 15.97 1.85
N GLY A 60 1.27 15.23 1.41
CA GLY A 60 0.75 15.39 0.07
C GLY A 60 -0.74 15.11 -0.03
N TYR A 61 -1.34 15.64 -1.06
CA TYR A 61 -2.74 15.46 -1.42
C TYR A 61 -2.82 15.14 -2.90
N VAL A 62 -3.49 14.05 -3.22
CA VAL A 62 -3.75 13.67 -4.61
C VAL A 62 -5.24 13.37 -4.75
N ASN A 63 -5.87 13.98 -5.75
CA ASN A 63 -7.23 13.67 -6.15
C ASN A 63 -7.28 13.37 -7.64
N ARG A 64 -8.27 12.56 -8.01
CA ARG A 64 -8.62 12.28 -9.40
C ARG A 64 -10.10 12.53 -9.61
N THR A 65 -10.45 12.95 -10.80
CA THR A 65 -11.81 13.16 -11.24
C THR A 65 -12.04 12.34 -12.51
N GLY A 66 -13.01 11.45 -12.47
CA GLY A 66 -13.33 10.55 -13.58
C GLY A 66 -14.82 10.27 -13.67
N TYR A 67 -15.24 9.77 -14.84
CA TYR A 67 -16.61 9.33 -15.05
C TYR A 67 -16.78 7.88 -14.60
N PHE A 68 -17.75 7.66 -13.73
CA PHE A 68 -18.15 6.32 -13.29
C PHE A 68 -19.59 6.07 -13.66
N TYR A 69 -19.87 4.88 -14.16
CA TYR A 69 -21.21 4.45 -14.47
C TYR A 69 -21.84 3.84 -13.21
N ASP A 70 -22.97 4.37 -12.82
CA ASP A 70 -23.77 3.82 -11.73
C ASP A 70 -24.79 2.86 -12.30
N ASP A 71 -24.66 1.58 -12.00
CA ASP A 71 -25.56 0.52 -12.47
C ASP A 71 -27.02 0.72 -12.01
N LEU A 72 -27.23 1.42 -10.88
CA LEU A 72 -28.55 1.65 -10.33
C LEU A 72 -29.28 2.81 -11.02
N SER A 73 -28.58 3.92 -11.26
CA SER A 73 -29.14 5.08 -11.93
C SER A 73 -29.03 5.02 -13.46
N GLN A 74 -28.23 4.07 -13.99
CA GLN A 74 -27.88 3.96 -15.40
C GLN A 74 -27.31 5.26 -16.01
N GLU A 75 -26.67 6.06 -15.20
CA GLU A 75 -26.07 7.33 -15.61
C GLU A 75 -24.56 7.34 -15.34
N ALA A 76 -23.82 8.05 -16.20
CA ALA A 76 -22.41 8.33 -15.97
C ALA A 76 -22.27 9.54 -15.06
N GLN A 77 -21.73 9.35 -13.87
CA GLN A 77 -21.49 10.40 -12.90
C GLN A 77 -20.03 10.80 -12.87
N LEU A 78 -19.76 12.10 -12.81
CA LEU A 78 -18.43 12.63 -12.58
C LEU A 78 -18.17 12.61 -11.07
N ILE A 79 -17.23 11.77 -10.64
CA ILE A 79 -16.86 11.67 -9.23
C ILE A 79 -15.41 12.06 -9.00
N GLU A 80 -15.17 12.67 -7.87
CA GLU A 80 -13.85 13.02 -7.36
C GLU A 80 -13.46 12.00 -6.28
N TYR A 81 -12.26 11.43 -6.38
CA TYR A 81 -11.80 10.41 -5.45
C TYR A 81 -10.28 10.43 -5.28
N PRO A 82 -9.75 10.05 -4.10
CA PRO A 82 -8.31 9.85 -3.91
C PRO A 82 -7.87 8.55 -4.58
N PRO A 83 -6.73 8.52 -5.31
CA PRO A 83 -6.19 7.28 -5.84
C PRO A 83 -5.73 6.35 -4.71
N HIS A 84 -5.67 5.04 -4.97
CA HIS A 84 -5.31 4.02 -3.97
C HIS A 84 -3.92 4.22 -3.33
N PHE A 85 -3.05 4.99 -3.95
CA PHE A 85 -1.71 5.32 -3.45
C PHE A 85 -1.63 6.68 -2.71
N ASP A 86 -2.76 7.41 -2.53
CA ASP A 86 -2.79 8.70 -1.83
C ASP A 86 -2.45 8.54 -0.35
N ARG A 87 -1.17 8.72 -0.03
CA ARG A 87 -0.67 8.74 1.34
C ARG A 87 -0.47 10.17 1.80
N ARG A 88 -1.38 10.67 2.64
CA ARG A 88 -1.41 12.08 3.07
C ARG A 88 -0.19 12.49 3.90
N LEU A 89 0.32 11.60 4.74
CA LEU A 89 1.46 11.85 5.60
C LEU A 89 2.38 10.64 5.62
N SER A 90 3.67 10.88 5.43
CA SER A 90 4.73 9.90 5.55
C SER A 90 5.87 10.49 6.35
N VAL A 91 6.39 9.75 7.32
CA VAL A 91 7.56 10.16 8.12
C VAL A 91 8.51 8.98 8.22
N ASN A 92 9.78 9.22 7.91
CA ASN A 92 10.84 8.24 8.05
C ASN A 92 11.94 8.82 8.91
N VAL A 93 12.32 8.13 9.97
CA VAL A 93 13.41 8.51 10.86
C VAL A 93 14.45 7.40 10.86
N LEU A 94 15.66 7.73 10.50
CA LEU A 94 16.82 6.88 10.62
C LEU A 94 17.78 7.53 11.59
N THR A 95 18.16 6.84 12.65
CA THR A 95 19.20 7.30 13.56
C THR A 95 20.21 6.20 13.82
N SER A 96 21.46 6.58 13.99
CA SER A 96 22.50 5.66 14.44
C SER A 96 23.45 6.34 15.40
N TYR A 97 23.96 5.54 16.32
CA TYR A 97 24.96 5.95 17.30
C TYR A 97 26.12 4.98 17.30
N THR A 98 27.33 5.53 17.11
CA THR A 98 28.57 4.75 17.08
C THR A 98 29.30 4.92 18.39
N PHE A 99 29.71 3.81 19.04
CA PHE A 99 30.39 3.85 20.35
C PHE A 99 31.42 2.72 20.48
N GLY A 100 32.05 2.65 21.63
CA GLY A 100 33.18 1.75 21.93
C GLY A 100 34.52 2.44 21.76
N GLU A 101 35.57 1.87 22.35
CA GLU A 101 36.93 2.43 22.33
C GLU A 101 37.51 2.57 20.90
N ARG A 102 37.19 1.62 20.03
CA ARG A 102 37.57 1.60 18.60
C ARG A 102 36.43 1.93 17.68
N LEU A 103 35.34 2.56 18.16
CA LEU A 103 34.13 2.84 17.38
C LEU A 103 33.58 1.57 16.72
N ASN A 104 33.67 0.47 17.40
CA ASN A 104 33.35 -0.86 16.88
C ASN A 104 31.91 -1.31 17.13
N TRP A 105 31.10 -0.50 17.78
CA TRP A 105 29.69 -0.71 17.96
C TRP A 105 28.88 0.36 17.23
N VAL A 106 27.85 -0.08 16.53
CA VAL A 106 26.87 0.81 15.92
C VAL A 106 25.48 0.29 16.28
N VAL A 107 24.68 1.12 16.92
CA VAL A 107 23.25 0.88 17.12
C VAL A 107 22.49 1.78 16.19
N SER A 108 21.57 1.22 15.41
CA SER A 108 20.75 1.95 14.47
C SER A 108 19.27 1.67 14.72
N MET A 109 18.46 2.68 14.53
CA MET A 109 17.01 2.62 14.64
C MET A 109 16.41 3.20 13.37
N ARG A 110 15.40 2.52 12.81
CA ARG A 110 14.58 3.03 11.73
C ARG A 110 13.12 3.03 12.17
N TRP A 111 12.50 4.17 12.12
CA TRP A 111 11.07 4.29 12.34
C TRP A 111 10.39 4.84 11.10
N ASN A 112 9.34 4.16 10.66
CA ASN A 112 8.55 4.54 9.50
C ASN A 112 7.12 4.75 9.95
N TYR A 113 6.51 5.81 9.46
CA TYR A 113 5.09 6.09 9.63
C TYR A 113 4.47 6.45 8.29
N GLY A 114 3.26 5.99 8.04
CA GLY A 114 2.48 6.40 6.88
C GLY A 114 1.00 6.40 7.19
N SER A 115 0.30 7.47 6.84
CA SER A 115 -1.15 7.52 6.94
C SER A 115 -1.79 6.42 6.10
N GLY A 116 -3.01 6.01 6.49
CA GLY A 116 -3.74 4.95 5.82
C GLY A 116 -3.99 5.23 4.35
N LEU A 117 -3.80 4.22 3.52
CA LEU A 117 -4.10 4.27 2.09
C LEU A 117 -5.60 4.16 1.85
N PRO A 118 -6.14 4.86 0.84
CA PRO A 118 -7.53 4.74 0.44
C PRO A 118 -7.83 3.36 -0.14
N PHE A 119 -9.05 2.88 0.10
CA PHE A 119 -9.55 1.66 -0.52
C PHE A 119 -11.07 1.71 -0.70
N THR A 120 -11.56 0.98 -1.70
CA THR A 120 -12.98 0.76 -1.94
C THR A 120 -13.45 -0.42 -1.09
N SER A 121 -14.41 -0.21 -0.20
CA SER A 121 -14.97 -1.28 0.65
C SER A 121 -16.01 -2.09 -0.09
N SER A 122 -16.13 -3.38 0.23
CA SER A 122 -17.32 -4.18 -0.08
C SER A 122 -18.42 -3.83 0.92
N VAL A 123 -19.63 -3.58 0.43
CA VAL A 123 -20.80 -3.23 1.25
C VAL A 123 -21.70 -4.45 1.44
N ALA A 124 -21.89 -5.22 0.38
CA ALA A 124 -22.72 -6.42 0.40
C ALA A 124 -22.23 -7.42 -0.65
N TYR A 125 -22.71 -8.65 -0.50
CA TYR A 125 -22.52 -9.73 -1.47
C TYR A 125 -23.88 -10.22 -1.92
N TYR A 126 -23.98 -10.63 -3.17
CA TYR A 126 -25.18 -11.23 -3.74
C TYR A 126 -24.81 -12.41 -4.62
N GLU A 127 -25.73 -13.31 -4.81
CA GLU A 127 -25.59 -14.41 -5.74
C GLU A 127 -25.86 -13.90 -7.17
N SER A 128 -24.84 -13.94 -8.02
CA SER A 128 -24.96 -13.56 -9.43
C SER A 128 -25.28 -14.81 -10.23
N LEU A 129 -26.53 -14.97 -10.61
CA LEU A 129 -26.97 -16.08 -11.47
C LEU A 129 -26.83 -15.68 -12.92
N SER A 130 -25.94 -16.38 -13.65
CA SER A 130 -25.80 -16.22 -15.09
C SER A 130 -26.54 -17.35 -15.78
N LEU A 131 -27.74 -17.06 -16.31
CA LEU A 131 -28.49 -17.98 -17.14
C LEU A 131 -27.96 -17.87 -18.59
N ASN A 132 -27.12 -18.81 -19.00
CA ASN A 132 -26.46 -18.78 -20.30
C ASN A 132 -27.35 -19.32 -21.46
N SER A 133 -28.46 -19.97 -21.14
CA SER A 133 -29.41 -20.46 -22.14
C SER A 133 -30.85 -20.46 -21.62
N MET A 134 -31.83 -20.46 -22.55
CA MET A 134 -33.25 -20.55 -22.20
C MET A 134 -33.64 -21.89 -21.51
N ASN A 135 -32.74 -22.86 -21.53
CA ASN A 135 -32.96 -24.19 -20.92
C ASN A 135 -32.23 -24.37 -19.57
N ASP A 136 -31.55 -23.34 -19.08
CA ASP A 136 -30.88 -23.41 -17.79
C ASP A 136 -31.94 -23.39 -16.69
N ASP A 137 -31.94 -24.45 -15.89
CA ASP A 137 -32.83 -24.56 -14.73
C ASP A 137 -32.20 -23.83 -13.55
N TYR A 138 -32.92 -22.88 -12.98
CA TYR A 138 -32.53 -22.12 -11.80
C TYR A 138 -32.06 -23.04 -10.62
N SER A 139 -32.62 -24.25 -10.53
CA SER A 139 -32.24 -25.18 -9.47
C SER A 139 -30.88 -25.88 -9.65
N ASN A 140 -30.31 -25.82 -10.85
CA ASN A 140 -29.06 -26.49 -11.21
C ASN A 140 -27.92 -25.55 -11.53
N THR A 141 -28.15 -24.22 -11.50
CA THR A 141 -27.15 -23.24 -11.79
C THR A 141 -26.45 -22.83 -10.52
N THR A 142 -25.13 -23.06 -10.45
CA THR A 142 -24.27 -22.50 -9.38
C THR A 142 -24.04 -21.03 -9.64
N GLY A 143 -24.51 -20.18 -8.76
CA GLY A 143 -24.28 -18.74 -8.85
C GLY A 143 -22.84 -18.36 -8.47
N ASP A 144 -22.34 -17.31 -9.08
CA ASP A 144 -21.11 -16.66 -8.69
C ASP A 144 -21.39 -15.61 -7.59
N ILE A 145 -20.37 -15.32 -6.77
CA ILE A 145 -20.50 -14.27 -5.76
C ILE A 145 -20.29 -12.91 -6.43
N GLY A 146 -21.36 -12.14 -6.58
CA GLY A 146 -21.31 -10.74 -6.92
C GLY A 146 -21.02 -9.88 -5.69
N THR A 147 -20.30 -8.79 -5.87
CA THR A 147 -19.94 -7.87 -4.79
C THR A 147 -20.50 -6.47 -5.08
N ILE A 148 -21.21 -5.92 -4.12
CA ILE A 148 -21.61 -4.51 -4.14
C ILE A 148 -20.50 -3.70 -3.46
N TYR A 149 -19.92 -2.78 -4.20
CA TYR A 149 -18.87 -1.90 -3.70
C TYR A 149 -19.46 -0.60 -3.15
N GLY A 150 -18.80 -0.04 -2.14
CA GLY A 150 -19.03 1.32 -1.68
C GLY A 150 -18.39 2.36 -2.61
N GLY A 151 -18.37 3.62 -2.17
CA GLY A 151 -17.73 4.70 -2.92
C GLY A 151 -16.26 4.42 -3.22
N VAL A 152 -15.81 4.86 -4.40
CA VAL A 152 -14.45 4.59 -4.89
C VAL A 152 -13.42 5.20 -3.95
N ASN A 153 -12.59 4.36 -3.35
CA ASN A 153 -11.52 4.76 -2.43
C ASN A 153 -11.98 5.68 -1.28
N GLU A 154 -13.23 5.59 -0.88
CA GLU A 154 -13.83 6.44 0.16
C GLU A 154 -13.27 6.13 1.56
N ARG A 155 -12.93 4.88 1.81
CA ARG A 155 -12.40 4.43 3.11
C ARG A 155 -10.89 4.41 3.12
N ARG A 156 -10.30 4.51 4.32
CA ARG A 156 -8.85 4.43 4.51
C ARG A 156 -8.49 3.28 5.46
N LEU A 157 -7.42 2.60 5.11
CA LEU A 157 -6.79 1.60 5.98
C LEU A 157 -6.24 2.28 7.24
N THR A 158 -5.95 1.49 8.27
CA THR A 158 -5.25 1.98 9.46
C THR A 158 -3.86 2.49 9.09
N ALA A 159 -3.37 3.50 9.81
CA ALA A 159 -2.03 4.03 9.59
C ALA A 159 -0.99 2.93 9.80
N TYR A 160 -0.02 2.89 8.91
CA TYR A 160 1.15 2.04 9.00
C TYR A 160 2.21 2.69 9.88
N HIS A 161 2.79 1.95 10.81
CA HIS A 161 4.07 2.33 11.40
C HIS A 161 4.86 1.13 11.91
N ARG A 162 6.18 1.22 11.82
CA ARG A 162 7.09 0.15 12.19
C ARG A 162 8.39 0.71 12.75
N LEU A 163 8.88 0.07 13.78
CA LEU A 163 10.19 0.31 14.34
C LEU A 163 11.08 -0.90 14.11
N ASP A 164 12.25 -0.66 13.51
CA ASP A 164 13.30 -1.66 13.31
C ASP A 164 14.55 -1.23 14.10
N LEU A 165 15.19 -2.16 14.76
CA LEU A 165 16.47 -1.96 15.46
C LEU A 165 17.54 -2.81 14.81
N ASN A 166 18.75 -2.28 14.81
CA ASN A 166 19.94 -2.98 14.31
C ASN A 166 21.12 -2.67 15.23
N VAL A 167 21.84 -3.71 15.59
CA VAL A 167 23.07 -3.63 16.35
C VAL A 167 24.17 -4.29 15.55
N LYS A 168 25.24 -3.56 15.32
CA LYS A 168 26.42 -4.01 14.58
C LYS A 168 27.63 -3.95 15.49
N ARG A 169 28.46 -5.01 15.45
CA ARG A 169 29.75 -5.04 16.16
C ARG A 169 30.86 -5.53 15.23
N LYS A 170 31.96 -4.77 15.22
CA LYS A 170 33.18 -5.12 14.49
C LYS A 170 34.24 -5.66 15.45
N PHE A 171 34.89 -6.75 15.05
CA PHE A 171 36.01 -7.34 15.71
C PHE A 171 37.22 -7.25 14.77
N TYR A 172 38.23 -6.54 15.22
CA TYR A 172 39.48 -6.41 14.47
C TYR A 172 40.42 -7.54 14.88
N LEU A 173 40.84 -8.34 13.90
CA LEU A 173 41.78 -9.44 14.08
C LEU A 173 43.21 -9.00 13.78
N LYS A 174 44.18 -9.94 13.87
CA LYS A 174 45.56 -9.65 13.48
C LYS A 174 45.65 -9.49 11.94
N GLY A 175 46.46 -8.51 11.49
CA GLY A 175 46.51 -8.09 10.09
C GLY A 175 45.29 -7.20 9.77
N ASP A 176 44.86 -7.22 8.52
CA ASP A 176 43.73 -6.41 8.04
C ASP A 176 42.37 -7.14 8.12
N ALA A 177 42.34 -8.30 8.79
CA ALA A 177 41.13 -9.10 8.91
C ALA A 177 40.13 -8.51 9.91
N GLU A 178 38.87 -8.51 9.54
CA GLU A 178 37.77 -7.97 10.33
C GLU A 178 36.57 -8.92 10.29
N ILE A 179 35.93 -9.14 11.45
CA ILE A 179 34.63 -9.82 11.55
C ILE A 179 33.59 -8.78 11.93
N GLU A 180 32.52 -8.67 11.17
CA GLU A 180 31.37 -7.85 11.48
C GLU A 180 30.16 -8.75 11.79
N LEU A 181 29.63 -8.62 13.01
CA LEU A 181 28.39 -9.25 13.42
C LEU A 181 27.25 -8.23 13.39
N VAL A 182 26.11 -8.66 12.89
CA VAL A 182 24.89 -7.83 12.80
C VAL A 182 23.75 -8.61 13.42
N ALA A 183 23.04 -7.99 14.35
CA ALA A 183 21.77 -8.46 14.87
C ALA A 183 20.69 -7.42 14.58
N SER A 184 19.59 -7.84 13.98
CA SER A 184 18.49 -6.95 13.62
C SER A 184 17.17 -7.46 14.16
N LEU A 185 16.29 -6.55 14.51
CA LEU A 185 14.93 -6.85 14.95
C LEU A 185 13.97 -5.96 14.15
N THR A 186 13.21 -6.58 13.27
CA THR A 186 12.18 -5.91 12.48
C THR A 186 10.87 -5.92 13.23
N ASN A 187 10.10 -4.82 13.15
CA ASN A 187 8.81 -4.66 13.81
C ASN A 187 8.88 -4.90 15.33
N VAL A 188 9.73 -4.15 16.02
CA VAL A 188 10.11 -4.34 17.45
C VAL A 188 8.91 -4.43 18.39
N TYR A 189 7.84 -3.67 18.12
CA TYR A 189 6.64 -3.67 18.94
C TYR A 189 5.51 -4.55 18.40
N ASP A 190 5.84 -5.45 17.44
CA ASP A 190 4.94 -6.49 16.89
C ASP A 190 3.58 -5.95 16.44
N ARG A 191 3.59 -4.81 15.77
CA ARG A 191 2.36 -4.20 15.28
C ARG A 191 1.80 -4.97 14.08
N ASN A 192 0.52 -5.27 14.13
CA ASN A 192 -0.25 -5.81 13.00
C ASN A 192 -0.52 -4.72 11.96
N ASN A 193 0.46 -4.44 11.10
CA ASN A 193 0.31 -3.54 9.98
C ASN A 193 -0.47 -4.22 8.86
N VAL A 194 -1.52 -3.57 8.39
CA VAL A 194 -2.34 -4.11 7.29
C VAL A 194 -1.51 -4.15 6.01
N PHE A 195 -1.50 -5.31 5.34
CA PHE A 195 -0.91 -5.47 4.01
C PHE A 195 -1.98 -5.23 2.95
N TYR A 196 -3.07 -5.97 3.00
CA TYR A 196 -4.25 -5.76 2.16
C TYR A 196 -5.50 -6.37 2.82
N VAL A 197 -6.65 -6.02 2.29
CA VAL A 197 -7.95 -6.60 2.69
C VAL A 197 -8.41 -7.55 1.58
N ASN A 198 -8.53 -8.83 1.92
CA ASN A 198 -9.18 -9.79 1.05
C ASN A 198 -10.69 -9.54 1.07
N ARG A 199 -11.21 -8.95 0.00
CA ARG A 199 -12.61 -8.52 -0.07
C ARG A 199 -13.58 -9.69 -0.14
N LEU A 200 -13.18 -10.80 -0.78
CA LEU A 200 -14.04 -11.98 -0.92
C LEU A 200 -14.19 -12.72 0.42
N ALA A 201 -13.10 -12.91 1.13
CA ALA A 201 -13.11 -13.57 2.43
C ALA A 201 -13.43 -12.62 3.60
N ASN A 202 -13.55 -11.32 3.35
CA ASN A 202 -13.66 -10.26 4.36
C ASN A 202 -12.60 -10.39 5.46
N GLU A 203 -11.37 -10.67 5.05
CA GLU A 203 -10.23 -10.93 5.92
C GLU A 203 -9.15 -9.87 5.74
N VAL A 204 -8.57 -9.42 6.86
CA VAL A 204 -7.43 -8.50 6.85
C VAL A 204 -6.14 -9.30 6.91
N ILE A 205 -5.30 -9.15 5.89
CA ILE A 205 -3.98 -9.77 5.84
C ILE A 205 -2.95 -8.78 6.35
N TYR A 206 -2.13 -9.24 7.30
CA TYR A 206 -1.12 -8.42 7.96
C TYR A 206 0.27 -8.64 7.37
N GLN A 207 1.12 -7.64 7.52
CA GLN A 207 2.54 -7.72 7.18
C GLN A 207 3.31 -8.56 8.21
N LEU A 208 4.62 -8.66 8.03
CA LEU A 208 5.50 -9.43 8.90
C LEU A 208 5.38 -9.01 10.38
N PRO A 209 5.21 -9.98 11.30
CA PRO A 209 5.29 -9.76 12.74
C PRO A 209 6.73 -9.40 13.15
N ILE A 210 7.00 -9.40 14.44
CA ILE A 210 8.36 -9.25 14.96
C ILE A 210 9.26 -10.35 14.37
N LEU A 211 10.37 -9.94 13.77
CA LEU A 211 11.30 -10.85 13.10
C LEU A 211 12.75 -10.53 13.48
N PRO A 212 13.41 -11.40 14.26
CA PRO A 212 14.84 -11.29 14.48
C PRO A 212 15.63 -11.84 13.29
N SER A 213 16.78 -11.23 13.01
CA SER A 213 17.74 -11.72 12.01
C SER A 213 19.18 -11.51 12.46
N PHE A 214 20.07 -12.39 12.02
CA PHE A 214 21.48 -12.34 12.34
C PHE A 214 22.31 -12.49 11.07
N GLY A 215 23.40 -11.75 11.03
CA GLY A 215 24.35 -11.80 9.92
C GLY A 215 25.79 -11.72 10.41
N MET A 216 26.68 -12.30 9.63
CA MET A 216 28.13 -12.23 9.86
C MET A 216 28.83 -11.97 8.54
N THR A 217 29.76 -11.03 8.54
CA THR A 217 30.64 -10.72 7.39
C THR A 217 32.08 -10.87 7.85
N PHE A 218 32.87 -11.57 7.05
CA PHE A 218 34.29 -11.70 7.25
C PHE A 218 35.03 -11.01 6.11
N LYS A 219 35.99 -10.16 6.43
CA LYS A 219 36.89 -9.50 5.49
C LYS A 219 38.33 -9.89 5.81
N PHE A 220 39.11 -10.12 4.80
CA PHE A 220 40.51 -10.52 4.89
C PHE A 220 41.36 -9.84 3.82
#